data_4026cfaa5215afd73222df66e1aaca2d
#
_entry.id   4026cfaa5215afd73222df66e1aaca2d
#
_cell.length_a   1.000
_cell.length_b   1.000
_cell.length_c   1.000
_cell.angle_alpha   90.00
_cell.angle_beta   90.00
_cell.angle_gamma   90.00
#
_symmetry.space_group_name_H-M   'P 1'
#
loop_
_entity.id
_entity.type
_entity.pdbx_description
1 polymer ?
#
loop_
_entity_poly.entity_id
_entity_poly.type
_entity_poly.pdbx_seq_one_letter_code
_entity_poly.pdbx_strand_id
1 'polypeptide(L)'
;MKNCRYILFVAIFVVAIIAQAQVPYTVIANVGEDASTTIRLNWHTDEGSGESVCRYTLADDVNWEYVKEAKARQELCTIFDSIYSKTPDGKDFYEDARFIRNTLEISSLTPGTQYKYYIDGDNTVRYFKTAPTNNNWTATVISDFHAYTPIASRTSAAMNMLSTLEQQRGEFDMVLHVGDIIAWGGSYSFWKSLYENSPFKKYVWAGVNGNHDNMSRGYALQTNQFFANTNNNPLNGYDGEMGVCYHFTYGNTLFIMLNNESMASASGLNKAQKWVREVIANNPARFIVVMEHYQWFYGESGKSSQYDRWKTLFDECGVDLAIAANNHIYARTNALYDGVETDGARGTVYVQTPSSDNERGQALKEWTDNKSLIKSRWSEGGKTVGALMLNATNENLTITLHDRNGNVIDTAVVKCKR
;
A
#
# COMPACT_ATOMS: atom_id res chain seq x y z
N MET A 1 71.50 -49.29 3.71
CA MET A 1 70.23 -48.86 3.03
C MET A 1 69.34 -48.21 4.07
N LYS A 2 69.22 -46.86 4.05
CA LYS A 2 68.39 -46.09 4.99
C LYS A 2 67.12 -45.73 4.28
N ASN A 3 65.97 -46.25 4.76
CA ASN A 3 64.63 -45.92 4.25
C ASN A 3 64.22 -44.55 4.84
N CYS A 4 64.14 -43.53 4.02
CA CYS A 4 63.57 -42.25 4.35
C CYS A 4 62.06 -42.28 4.06
N ARG A 5 61.19 -42.30 5.09
CA ARG A 5 59.75 -42.18 4.96
C ARG A 5 59.41 -40.69 4.94
N TYR A 6 58.93 -40.19 3.80
CA TYR A 6 58.30 -38.86 3.71
C TYR A 6 56.91 -38.95 4.24
N ILE A 7 56.60 -38.22 5.32
CA ILE A 7 55.25 -37.97 5.79
C ILE A 7 54.72 -36.73 5.09
N LEU A 8 53.73 -36.92 4.20
CA LEU A 8 53.07 -35.83 3.51
C LEU A 8 51.99 -35.26 4.45
N PHE A 9 52.19 -34.08 5.00
CA PHE A 9 51.18 -33.33 5.70
C PHE A 9 50.25 -32.64 4.68
N VAL A 10 49.03 -33.15 4.52
CA VAL A 10 47.97 -32.46 3.81
C VAL A 10 47.28 -31.46 4.77
N ALA A 11 47.60 -30.20 4.67
CA ALA A 11 46.87 -29.17 5.39
C ALA A 11 45.52 -28.89 4.68
N ILE A 12 44.43 -29.35 5.27
CA ILE A 12 43.10 -29.03 4.83
C ILE A 12 42.80 -27.60 5.34
N PHE A 13 42.86 -26.62 4.45
CA PHE A 13 42.31 -25.26 4.73
C PHE A 13 40.79 -25.36 4.66
N VAL A 14 40.14 -25.38 5.81
CA VAL A 14 38.70 -25.11 5.89
C VAL A 14 38.56 -23.58 5.80
N VAL A 15 38.23 -23.08 4.62
CA VAL A 15 37.80 -21.69 4.48
C VAL A 15 36.38 -21.64 5.00
N ALA A 16 36.21 -21.21 6.25
CA ALA A 16 34.90 -20.83 6.74
C ALA A 16 34.50 -19.56 5.98
N ILE A 17 33.62 -19.71 4.99
CA ILE A 17 32.93 -18.56 4.40
C ILE A 17 31.99 -18.06 5.50
N ILE A 18 32.43 -17.05 6.24
CA ILE A 18 31.55 -16.28 7.12
C ILE A 18 30.62 -15.54 6.14
N ALA A 19 29.40 -16.05 5.98
CA ALA A 19 28.35 -15.33 5.27
C ALA A 19 28.16 -14.02 6.03
N GLN A 20 28.68 -12.92 5.50
CA GLN A 20 28.49 -11.61 6.06
C GLN A 20 27.02 -11.26 5.89
N ALA A 21 26.32 -10.93 6.97
CA ALA A 21 24.96 -10.44 6.90
C ALA A 21 24.96 -9.21 5.99
N GLN A 22 24.22 -9.28 4.89
CA GLN A 22 24.17 -8.17 3.93
C GLN A 22 23.17 -7.14 4.41
N VAL A 23 23.45 -5.87 4.14
CA VAL A 23 22.61 -4.74 4.54
C VAL A 23 21.25 -4.85 3.85
N PRO A 24 20.14 -4.95 4.61
CA PRO A 24 18.81 -4.96 4.02
C PRO A 24 18.44 -3.57 3.46
N TYR A 25 17.70 -3.56 2.39
CA TYR A 25 17.15 -2.35 1.78
C TYR A 25 15.67 -2.55 1.39
N THR A 26 14.98 -1.50 0.96
CA THR A 26 13.54 -1.50 0.69
C THR A 26 12.70 -2.09 1.84
N VAL A 27 13.05 -1.79 3.08
CA VAL A 27 12.34 -2.33 4.24
C VAL A 27 10.99 -1.65 4.39
N ILE A 28 9.92 -2.43 4.33
CA ILE A 28 8.55 -1.97 4.49
C ILE A 28 7.77 -2.87 5.44
N ALA A 29 6.92 -2.27 6.26
CA ALA A 29 5.94 -2.97 7.07
C ALA A 29 4.55 -2.83 6.45
N ASN A 30 3.91 -3.96 6.20
CA ASN A 30 2.54 -4.05 5.69
C ASN A 30 1.61 -4.63 6.75
N VAL A 31 0.32 -4.35 6.62
CA VAL A 31 -0.71 -4.94 7.48
C VAL A 31 -0.74 -6.46 7.36
N GLY A 32 -1.02 -7.15 8.45
CA GLY A 32 -1.43 -8.55 8.42
C GLY A 32 -2.94 -8.69 8.13
N GLU A 33 -3.43 -9.90 7.93
CA GLU A 33 -4.86 -10.15 7.69
C GLU A 33 -5.72 -9.69 8.88
N ASP A 34 -5.33 -10.02 10.09
CA ASP A 34 -5.79 -9.36 11.32
C ASP A 34 -4.66 -8.44 11.82
N ALA A 35 -4.76 -7.16 11.51
CA ALA A 35 -3.73 -6.18 11.88
C ALA A 35 -3.59 -5.96 13.38
N SER A 36 -4.50 -6.49 14.21
CA SER A 36 -4.38 -6.39 15.66
C SER A 36 -3.38 -7.39 16.25
N THR A 37 -3.16 -8.50 15.57
CA THR A 37 -2.31 -9.60 16.06
C THR A 37 -1.20 -10.00 15.09
N THR A 38 -1.19 -9.45 13.88
CA THR A 38 -0.21 -9.79 12.84
C THR A 38 0.38 -8.57 12.16
N ILE A 39 1.65 -8.66 11.80
CA ILE A 39 2.35 -7.71 10.92
C ILE A 39 3.12 -8.47 9.85
N ARG A 40 3.25 -7.90 8.67
CA ARG A 40 4.01 -8.47 7.58
C ARG A 40 5.14 -7.53 7.19
N LEU A 41 6.36 -8.05 7.13
CA LEU A 41 7.55 -7.30 6.76
C LEU A 41 8.06 -7.80 5.41
N ASN A 42 8.57 -6.89 4.61
CA ASN A 42 9.30 -7.17 3.39
C ASN A 42 10.59 -6.36 3.36
N TRP A 43 11.67 -6.97 2.91
CA TRP A 43 12.92 -6.28 2.61
C TRP A 43 13.72 -7.05 1.58
N HIS A 44 14.66 -6.39 0.95
CA HIS A 44 15.51 -6.99 -0.04
C HIS A 44 16.96 -7.02 0.44
N THR A 45 17.70 -8.01 -0.05
CA THR A 45 19.16 -8.13 0.10
C THR A 45 19.76 -8.55 -1.23
N ASP A 46 21.06 -8.37 -1.41
CA ASP A 46 21.72 -8.79 -2.63
C ASP A 46 21.74 -10.32 -2.79
N GLU A 47 21.91 -10.77 -4.03
CA GLU A 47 22.06 -12.19 -4.34
C GLU A 47 23.25 -12.80 -3.60
N GLY A 48 23.11 -14.01 -3.08
CA GLY A 48 24.14 -14.68 -2.29
C GLY A 48 24.16 -14.34 -0.81
N SER A 49 23.16 -13.56 -0.33
CA SER A 49 22.97 -13.31 1.09
C SER A 49 22.70 -14.61 1.84
N GLY A 50 23.22 -14.72 3.06
CA GLY A 50 22.91 -15.75 4.01
C GLY A 50 21.49 -15.62 4.55
N GLU A 51 21.19 -16.41 5.60
CA GLU A 51 19.91 -16.35 6.32
C GLU A 51 19.64 -14.93 6.82
N SER A 52 18.40 -14.46 6.68
CA SER A 52 17.99 -13.11 7.08
C SER A 52 17.03 -13.19 8.26
N VAL A 53 17.40 -12.52 9.35
CA VAL A 53 16.70 -12.58 10.64
C VAL A 53 16.23 -11.19 11.04
N CYS A 54 14.98 -11.11 11.45
CA CYS A 54 14.40 -9.93 12.11
C CYS A 54 14.40 -10.16 13.63
N ARG A 55 14.86 -9.17 14.37
CA ARG A 55 14.79 -9.13 15.83
C ARG A 55 13.79 -8.08 16.25
N TYR A 56 12.89 -8.43 17.14
CA TYR A 56 11.82 -7.52 17.57
C TYR A 56 11.47 -7.69 19.04
N THR A 57 10.98 -6.61 19.64
CA THR A 57 10.50 -6.57 21.02
C THR A 57 9.49 -5.45 21.19
N LEU A 58 8.93 -5.27 22.38
CA LEU A 58 8.10 -4.11 22.72
C LEU A 58 8.91 -2.82 22.59
N ALA A 59 8.27 -1.73 22.16
CA ALA A 59 8.99 -0.46 21.97
C ALA A 59 9.58 0.11 23.26
N ASP A 60 8.96 -0.16 24.41
CA ASP A 60 9.39 0.26 25.75
C ASP A 60 10.45 -0.65 26.39
N ASP A 61 10.78 -1.81 25.80
CA ASP A 61 11.92 -2.64 26.22
C ASP A 61 13.24 -1.97 25.80
N VAL A 62 13.67 -0.95 26.54
CA VAL A 62 14.81 -0.08 26.19
C VAL A 62 16.09 -0.88 25.92
N ASN A 63 16.33 -1.92 26.69
CA ASN A 63 17.58 -2.68 26.71
C ASN A 63 17.54 -3.93 25.79
N TRP A 64 16.45 -4.18 25.08
CA TRP A 64 16.24 -5.39 24.28
C TRP A 64 16.34 -6.69 25.10
N GLU A 65 15.86 -6.66 26.35
CA GLU A 65 15.93 -7.82 27.27
C GLU A 65 15.01 -8.97 26.84
N TYR A 66 13.90 -8.66 26.16
CA TYR A 66 12.87 -9.62 25.75
C TYR A 66 12.81 -9.79 24.23
N VAL A 67 13.96 -9.67 23.56
CA VAL A 67 14.06 -9.78 22.11
C VAL A 67 13.61 -11.15 21.62
N LYS A 68 12.80 -11.14 20.58
CA LYS A 68 12.41 -12.32 19.82
C LYS A 68 13.09 -12.30 18.46
N GLU A 69 13.36 -13.48 17.93
CA GLU A 69 13.96 -13.68 16.63
C GLU A 69 12.95 -14.35 15.68
N ALA A 70 12.90 -13.88 14.45
CA ALA A 70 12.07 -14.47 13.40
C ALA A 70 12.85 -14.49 12.09
N LYS A 71 12.89 -15.67 11.46
CA LYS A 71 13.59 -15.89 10.19
C LYS A 71 12.68 -15.58 9.03
N ALA A 72 13.20 -14.86 8.05
CA ALA A 72 12.47 -14.57 6.83
C ALA A 72 12.47 -15.76 5.87
N ARG A 73 11.37 -15.90 5.13
CA ARG A 73 11.35 -16.69 3.91
C ARG A 73 12.11 -15.90 2.84
N GLN A 74 13.01 -16.56 2.14
CA GLN A 74 13.84 -15.97 1.10
C GLN A 74 13.45 -16.50 -0.28
N GLU A 75 13.41 -15.61 -1.25
CA GLU A 75 13.11 -15.92 -2.65
C GLU A 75 14.00 -15.10 -3.56
N LEU A 76 14.69 -15.76 -4.51
CA LEU A 76 15.43 -15.06 -5.56
C LEU A 76 14.45 -14.45 -6.56
N CYS A 77 14.46 -13.15 -6.66
CA CYS A 77 13.70 -12.41 -7.65
C CYS A 77 14.61 -11.91 -8.77
N THR A 78 14.16 -12.10 -10.00
CA THR A 78 14.75 -11.48 -11.19
C THR A 78 13.67 -10.65 -11.84
N ILE A 79 13.89 -9.36 -11.95
CA ILE A 79 12.94 -8.39 -12.47
C ILE A 79 13.58 -7.68 -13.63
N PHE A 80 12.82 -7.52 -14.71
CA PHE A 80 13.18 -6.63 -15.80
C PHE A 80 12.92 -5.20 -15.34
N ASP A 81 13.99 -4.48 -14.99
CA ASP A 81 13.88 -3.07 -14.67
C ASP A 81 13.87 -2.26 -15.99
N SER A 82 12.68 -1.83 -16.42
CA SER A 82 12.58 -0.90 -17.52
C SER A 82 12.51 0.52 -16.98
N ILE A 83 13.61 1.25 -17.09
CA ILE A 83 13.61 2.67 -16.79
C ILE A 83 12.87 3.41 -17.90
N TYR A 84 11.93 4.29 -17.51
CA TYR A 84 11.24 5.19 -18.44
C TYR A 84 12.20 6.31 -18.90
N SER A 85 13.28 5.91 -19.55
CA SER A 85 14.23 6.82 -20.16
C SER A 85 14.81 6.18 -21.43
N LYS A 86 15.32 7.01 -22.30
CA LYS A 86 16.07 6.57 -23.45
C LYS A 86 17.55 6.82 -23.20
N THR A 87 18.39 5.92 -23.71
CA THR A 87 19.82 6.19 -23.82
C THR A 87 20.08 7.42 -24.67
N PRO A 88 21.26 8.08 -24.59
CA PRO A 88 21.58 9.25 -25.41
C PRO A 88 21.44 9.03 -26.91
N ASP A 89 21.57 7.78 -27.39
CA ASP A 89 21.35 7.39 -28.78
C ASP A 89 19.89 7.05 -29.11
N GLY A 90 18.98 7.34 -28.20
CA GLY A 90 17.53 7.19 -28.39
C GLY A 90 16.98 5.77 -28.24
N LYS A 91 17.80 4.81 -27.81
CA LYS A 91 17.38 3.44 -27.53
C LYS A 91 16.72 3.36 -26.17
N ASP A 92 15.85 2.37 -26.05
CA ASP A 92 15.22 2.06 -24.78
C ASP A 92 16.23 1.46 -23.81
N PHE A 93 16.24 1.95 -22.59
CA PHE A 93 17.09 1.46 -21.53
C PHE A 93 16.38 0.37 -20.73
N TYR A 94 17.05 -0.77 -20.52
CA TYR A 94 16.59 -1.89 -19.70
C TYR A 94 17.71 -2.28 -18.76
N GLU A 95 17.33 -2.56 -17.53
CA GLU A 95 18.20 -3.08 -16.49
C GLU A 95 17.53 -4.25 -15.81
N ASP A 96 18.22 -5.38 -15.69
CA ASP A 96 17.75 -6.53 -14.92
C ASP A 96 18.08 -6.31 -13.45
N ALA A 97 17.07 -6.26 -12.60
CA ALA A 97 17.25 -6.26 -11.16
C ALA A 97 17.20 -7.70 -10.63
N ARG A 98 18.24 -8.09 -9.87
CA ARG A 98 18.31 -9.37 -9.17
C ARG A 98 18.55 -9.12 -7.69
N PHE A 99 17.73 -9.73 -6.85
CA PHE A 99 17.81 -9.56 -5.40
C PHE A 99 17.16 -10.73 -4.70
N ILE A 100 17.48 -10.90 -3.43
CA ILE A 100 16.74 -11.80 -2.54
C ILE A 100 15.60 -11.00 -1.89
N ARG A 101 14.38 -11.40 -2.15
CA ARG A 101 13.21 -10.94 -1.43
C ARG A 101 13.09 -11.70 -0.12
N ASN A 102 13.04 -10.99 0.99
CA ASN A 102 12.83 -11.53 2.31
C ASN A 102 11.43 -11.15 2.78
N THR A 103 10.61 -12.13 3.09
CA THR A 103 9.25 -11.93 3.60
C THR A 103 9.09 -12.58 4.96
N LEU A 104 8.44 -11.87 5.86
CA LEU A 104 8.19 -12.35 7.22
C LEU A 104 6.77 -11.98 7.64
N GLU A 105 6.06 -12.91 8.25
CA GLU A 105 4.86 -12.64 9.01
C GLU A 105 5.12 -12.89 10.49
N ILE A 106 4.86 -11.91 11.32
CA ILE A 106 4.92 -12.04 12.78
C ILE A 106 3.48 -12.05 13.28
N SER A 107 3.12 -13.12 13.95
CA SER A 107 1.77 -13.35 14.51
C SER A 107 1.78 -13.41 16.03
N SER A 108 0.60 -13.52 16.61
CA SER A 108 0.41 -13.57 18.08
C SER A 108 0.98 -12.34 18.79
N LEU A 109 0.88 -11.20 18.14
CA LEU A 109 1.20 -9.91 18.72
C LEU A 109 0.07 -9.40 19.62
N THR A 110 0.39 -8.52 20.53
CA THR A 110 -0.58 -7.86 21.41
C THR A 110 -1.26 -6.72 20.66
N PRO A 111 -2.60 -6.64 20.65
CA PRO A 111 -3.32 -5.54 20.01
C PRO A 111 -2.98 -4.16 20.58
N GLY A 112 -3.05 -3.13 19.72
CA GLY A 112 -2.84 -1.74 20.09
C GLY A 112 -1.45 -1.41 20.65
N THR A 113 -0.47 -2.24 20.31
CA THR A 113 0.86 -2.22 20.94
C THR A 113 1.93 -1.80 19.95
N GLN A 114 2.83 -0.93 20.39
CA GLN A 114 3.98 -0.52 19.60
C GLN A 114 5.16 -1.46 19.82
N TYR A 115 5.74 -1.94 18.73
CA TYR A 115 6.92 -2.78 18.67
C TYR A 115 8.06 -2.03 18.01
N LYS A 116 9.29 -2.42 18.33
CA LYS A 116 10.49 -2.02 17.60
C LYS A 116 11.19 -3.25 17.04
N TYR A 117 11.88 -3.08 15.94
CA TYR A 117 12.60 -4.16 15.27
C TYR A 117 13.82 -3.65 14.52
N TYR A 118 14.75 -4.54 14.28
CA TYR A 118 15.82 -4.38 13.30
C TYR A 118 16.05 -5.69 12.56
N ILE A 119 16.74 -5.62 11.44
CA ILE A 119 17.10 -6.77 10.60
C ILE A 119 18.60 -6.96 10.71
N ASP A 120 19.07 -8.19 10.93
CA ASP A 120 20.49 -8.48 11.03
C ASP A 120 21.23 -7.94 9.79
N GLY A 121 22.36 -7.29 10.01
CA GLY A 121 23.11 -6.56 8.96
C GLY A 121 22.78 -5.06 8.89
N ASP A 122 21.76 -4.57 9.60
CA ASP A 122 21.41 -3.15 9.69
C ASP A 122 21.04 -2.79 11.14
N ASN A 123 21.74 -1.81 11.69
CA ASN A 123 21.49 -1.33 13.05
C ASN A 123 20.34 -0.31 13.15
N THR A 124 19.64 -0.05 12.05
CA THR A 124 18.51 0.88 12.04
C THR A 124 17.33 0.28 12.79
N VAL A 125 16.95 0.88 13.90
CA VAL A 125 15.74 0.52 14.63
C VAL A 125 14.53 1.13 13.92
N ARG A 126 13.56 0.27 13.66
CA ARG A 126 12.27 0.62 13.04
C ARG A 126 11.14 0.28 14.00
N TYR A 127 9.98 0.82 13.73
CA TYR A 127 8.80 0.64 14.56
C TYR A 127 7.61 0.19 13.73
N PHE A 128 6.70 -0.53 14.37
CA PHE A 128 5.34 -0.74 13.89
C PHE A 128 4.38 -0.78 15.07
N LYS A 129 3.11 -0.48 14.80
CA LYS A 129 2.05 -0.55 15.80
C LYS A 129 0.97 -1.50 15.28
N THR A 130 0.53 -2.44 16.12
CA THR A 130 -0.62 -3.28 15.84
C THR A 130 -1.92 -2.50 15.97
N ALA A 131 -2.93 -2.89 15.20
CA ALA A 131 -4.25 -2.29 15.32
C ALA A 131 -4.85 -2.49 16.71
N PRO A 132 -5.63 -1.54 17.24
CA PRO A 132 -6.43 -1.77 18.45
C PRO A 132 -7.56 -2.77 18.17
N THR A 133 -8.14 -3.34 19.22
CA THR A 133 -9.32 -4.23 19.09
C THR A 133 -10.64 -3.50 18.86
N ASN A 134 -10.63 -2.18 18.98
CA ASN A 134 -11.77 -1.30 18.72
C ASN A 134 -11.51 -0.41 17.51
N ASN A 135 -12.49 0.42 17.12
CA ASN A 135 -12.33 1.35 15.99
C ASN A 135 -11.76 2.71 16.38
N ASN A 136 -10.97 2.81 17.43
CA ASN A 136 -10.28 4.07 17.75
C ASN A 136 -8.91 4.10 17.08
N TRP A 137 -8.88 4.49 15.80
CA TRP A 137 -7.66 4.57 14.99
C TRP A 137 -7.73 5.72 13.98
N THR A 138 -6.57 6.10 13.46
CA THR A 138 -6.41 7.11 12.42
C THR A 138 -5.55 6.57 11.28
N ALA A 139 -5.92 6.94 10.05
CA ALA A 139 -5.10 6.67 8.86
C ALA A 139 -5.04 7.89 7.96
N THR A 140 -3.97 8.03 7.21
CA THR A 140 -3.92 8.95 6.08
C THR A 140 -3.98 8.20 4.77
N VAL A 141 -4.56 8.81 3.73
CA VAL A 141 -4.72 8.22 2.40
C VAL A 141 -4.11 9.16 1.38
N ILE A 142 -3.14 8.67 0.62
CA ILE A 142 -2.47 9.37 -0.47
C ILE A 142 -2.66 8.62 -1.79
N SER A 143 -2.47 9.28 -2.92
CA SER A 143 -2.60 8.67 -4.25
C SER A 143 -1.92 9.49 -5.33
N ASP A 144 -1.70 8.87 -6.49
CA ASP A 144 -1.34 9.54 -7.74
C ASP A 144 -0.13 10.48 -7.60
N PHE A 145 0.91 10.09 -6.86
CA PHE A 145 2.12 10.93 -6.73
C PHE A 145 3.26 10.50 -7.64
N HIS A 146 3.12 9.37 -8.36
CA HIS A 146 3.97 8.97 -9.49
C HIS A 146 5.45 9.16 -9.23
N ALA A 147 5.97 8.57 -8.15
CA ALA A 147 7.38 8.64 -7.80
C ALA A 147 8.26 8.30 -9.00
N TYR A 148 9.19 9.20 -9.31
CA TYR A 148 10.06 9.10 -10.48
C TYR A 148 11.44 9.61 -10.09
N THR A 149 12.41 8.73 -10.01
CA THR A 149 13.75 9.06 -9.49
C THR A 149 14.38 10.32 -10.10
N PRO A 150 14.27 10.58 -11.43
CA PRO A 150 14.76 11.83 -12.00
C PRO A 150 13.99 13.10 -11.57
N ILE A 151 12.77 12.95 -11.04
CA ILE A 151 11.93 14.08 -10.59
C ILE A 151 11.58 13.87 -9.10
N ALA A 152 12.54 14.14 -8.24
CA ALA A 152 12.38 13.96 -6.80
C ALA A 152 11.26 14.82 -6.19
N SER A 153 10.85 15.92 -6.85
CA SER A 153 9.81 16.83 -6.35
C SER A 153 8.45 16.15 -6.16
N ARG A 154 8.11 15.14 -6.96
CA ARG A 154 6.83 14.40 -6.84
C ARG A 154 6.78 13.61 -5.54
N THR A 155 7.79 12.77 -5.31
CA THR A 155 7.92 12.01 -4.05
C THR A 155 8.00 12.96 -2.86
N SER A 156 8.78 14.04 -2.96
CA SER A 156 8.91 15.03 -1.89
C SER A 156 7.58 15.70 -1.57
N ALA A 157 6.75 16.02 -2.57
CA ALA A 157 5.43 16.63 -2.33
C ALA A 157 4.52 15.69 -1.51
N ALA A 158 4.43 14.41 -1.89
CA ALA A 158 3.65 13.41 -1.16
C ALA A 158 4.19 13.20 0.28
N MET A 159 5.51 13.07 0.43
CA MET A 159 6.13 12.85 1.74
C MET A 159 6.02 14.08 2.66
N ASN A 160 6.12 15.29 2.10
CA ASN A 160 5.88 16.53 2.84
C ASN A 160 4.42 16.67 3.27
N MET A 161 3.47 16.21 2.45
CA MET A 161 2.07 16.17 2.82
C MET A 161 1.83 15.29 4.05
N LEU A 162 2.41 14.09 4.07
CA LEU A 162 2.34 13.20 5.24
C LEU A 162 2.95 13.86 6.48
N SER A 163 4.12 14.47 6.34
CA SER A 163 4.80 15.17 7.45
C SER A 163 3.99 16.36 7.97
N THR A 164 3.34 17.10 7.08
CA THR A 164 2.48 18.22 7.45
C THR A 164 1.28 17.76 8.27
N LEU A 165 0.62 16.69 7.83
CA LEU A 165 -0.51 16.11 8.57
C LEU A 165 -0.07 15.57 9.92
N GLU A 166 1.06 14.88 9.99
CA GLU A 166 1.60 14.38 11.26
C GLU A 166 1.89 15.51 12.25
N GLN A 167 2.52 16.59 11.79
CA GLN A 167 2.82 17.74 12.64
C GLN A 167 1.58 18.44 13.17
N GLN A 168 0.52 18.51 12.38
CA GLN A 168 -0.70 19.25 12.72
C GLN A 168 -1.75 18.42 13.45
N ARG A 169 -1.78 17.10 13.21
CA ARG A 169 -2.84 16.21 13.67
C ARG A 169 -2.34 15.10 14.60
N GLY A 170 -1.04 14.95 14.74
CA GLY A 170 -0.41 13.85 15.46
C GLY A 170 -0.09 12.66 14.56
N GLU A 171 0.56 11.66 15.13
CA GLU A 171 0.87 10.41 14.43
C GLU A 171 -0.41 9.68 14.04
N PHE A 172 -0.43 9.10 12.85
CA PHE A 172 -1.47 8.19 12.42
C PHE A 172 -1.03 6.73 12.60
N ASP A 173 -1.99 5.83 12.69
CA ASP A 173 -1.72 4.41 12.95
C ASP A 173 -1.23 3.68 11.69
N MET A 174 -1.69 4.10 10.49
CA MET A 174 -1.27 3.52 9.22
C MET A 174 -1.35 4.53 8.07
N VAL A 175 -0.65 4.24 6.99
CA VAL A 175 -0.77 4.95 5.71
C VAL A 175 -1.42 4.03 4.68
N LEU A 176 -2.44 4.54 4.03
CA LEU A 176 -3.10 3.91 2.89
C LEU A 176 -2.70 4.63 1.60
N HIS A 177 -2.60 3.88 0.49
CA HIS A 177 -2.49 4.50 -0.83
C HIS A 177 -3.47 3.88 -1.82
N VAL A 178 -3.91 4.71 -2.78
CA VAL A 178 -4.94 4.32 -3.75
C VAL A 178 -4.33 4.18 -5.15
N GLY A 179 -3.09 3.75 -5.23
CA GLY A 179 -2.39 3.47 -6.48
C GLY A 179 -1.68 4.65 -7.11
N ASP A 180 -1.03 4.39 -8.23
CA ASP A 180 -0.16 5.31 -8.98
C ASP A 180 0.90 5.96 -8.09
N ILE A 181 1.51 5.15 -7.20
CA ILE A 181 2.56 5.63 -6.30
C ILE A 181 3.91 5.76 -6.99
N ILE A 182 4.12 5.04 -8.09
CA ILE A 182 5.27 5.21 -8.97
C ILE A 182 4.86 5.52 -10.40
N ALA A 183 5.77 6.17 -11.15
CA ALA A 183 5.48 6.58 -12.52
C ALA A 183 5.55 5.43 -13.53
N TRP A 184 6.24 4.34 -13.19
CA TRP A 184 6.45 3.19 -14.06
C TRP A 184 6.72 1.91 -13.27
N GLY A 185 5.73 1.04 -13.17
CA GLY A 185 5.77 -0.19 -12.36
C GLY A 185 6.89 -1.15 -12.70
N GLY A 186 7.32 -1.18 -13.94
CA GLY A 186 8.44 -1.99 -14.40
C GLY A 186 9.84 -1.50 -13.98
N SER A 187 9.96 -0.35 -13.31
CA SER A 187 11.24 0.19 -12.86
C SER A 187 11.52 -0.14 -11.40
N TYR A 188 12.31 -1.17 -11.16
CA TYR A 188 12.70 -1.58 -9.80
C TYR A 188 13.43 -0.47 -9.03
N SER A 189 14.29 0.29 -9.70
CA SER A 189 14.98 1.42 -9.10
C SER A 189 14.03 2.50 -8.56
N PHE A 190 12.86 2.70 -9.17
CA PHE A 190 11.85 3.63 -8.67
C PHE A 190 11.22 3.11 -7.36
N TRP A 191 10.86 1.83 -7.31
CA TRP A 191 10.38 1.19 -6.09
C TRP A 191 11.41 1.27 -4.96
N LYS A 192 12.67 0.92 -5.26
CA LYS A 192 13.76 1.00 -4.29
C LYS A 192 13.93 2.40 -3.72
N SER A 193 14.00 3.40 -4.59
CA SER A 193 14.12 4.81 -4.19
C SER A 193 12.93 5.27 -3.35
N LEU A 194 11.70 4.86 -3.70
CA LEU A 194 10.50 5.21 -2.97
C LEU A 194 10.55 4.68 -1.53
N TYR A 195 10.82 3.39 -1.35
CA TYR A 195 10.78 2.75 -0.03
C TYR A 195 11.91 3.16 0.91
N GLU A 196 12.94 3.80 0.41
CA GLU A 196 14.00 4.38 1.24
C GLU A 196 13.61 5.72 1.87
N ASN A 197 12.49 6.31 1.48
CA ASN A 197 11.99 7.54 2.10
C ASN A 197 11.50 7.32 3.53
N SER A 198 11.69 8.34 4.37
CA SER A 198 11.47 8.26 5.81
C SER A 198 10.08 7.77 6.24
N PRO A 199 8.96 8.24 5.65
CA PRO A 199 7.63 7.79 6.06
C PRO A 199 7.39 6.29 5.85
N PHE A 200 7.99 5.66 4.83
CA PHE A 200 7.90 4.22 4.64
C PHE A 200 8.58 3.43 5.77
N LYS A 201 9.55 4.00 6.43
CA LYS A 201 10.27 3.37 7.55
C LYS A 201 9.52 3.49 8.88
N LYS A 202 8.57 4.41 8.98
CA LYS A 202 7.88 4.77 10.22
C LYS A 202 6.52 4.10 10.36
N TYR A 203 5.75 4.01 9.28
CA TYR A 203 4.37 3.56 9.32
C TYR A 203 4.17 2.17 8.73
N VAL A 204 3.09 1.53 9.15
CA VAL A 204 2.53 0.36 8.47
C VAL A 204 1.74 0.83 7.24
N TRP A 205 1.94 0.16 6.12
CA TRP A 205 1.36 0.54 4.83
C TRP A 205 0.41 -0.51 4.31
N ALA A 206 -0.65 -0.05 3.65
CA ALA A 206 -1.52 -0.86 2.81
C ALA A 206 -1.95 -0.06 1.59
N GLY A 207 -2.15 -0.71 0.45
CA GLY A 207 -2.55 0.01 -0.75
C GLY A 207 -2.95 -0.90 -1.90
N VAL A 208 -3.49 -0.28 -2.93
CA VAL A 208 -3.86 -0.93 -4.19
C VAL A 208 -2.94 -0.49 -5.30
N ASN A 209 -2.82 -1.29 -6.36
CA ASN A 209 -2.13 -0.87 -7.58
C ASN A 209 -2.97 0.14 -8.36
N GLY A 210 -2.29 1.15 -8.91
CA GLY A 210 -2.81 1.93 -10.01
C GLY A 210 -2.35 1.40 -11.37
N ASN A 211 -2.80 2.03 -12.46
CA ASN A 211 -2.37 1.63 -13.79
C ASN A 211 -0.87 1.92 -14.02
N HIS A 212 -0.33 2.99 -13.44
CA HIS A 212 1.11 3.27 -13.51
C HIS A 212 1.94 2.24 -12.73
N ASP A 213 1.47 1.77 -11.59
CA ASP A 213 2.13 0.71 -10.81
C ASP A 213 2.14 -0.62 -11.58
N ASN A 214 1.17 -0.83 -12.45
CA ASN A 214 1.06 -1.99 -13.34
C ASN A 214 1.73 -1.79 -14.71
N MET A 215 2.21 -0.60 -15.07
CA MET A 215 2.88 -0.36 -16.33
C MET A 215 4.25 -1.03 -16.40
N SER A 216 4.41 -1.93 -17.36
CA SER A 216 5.72 -2.44 -17.78
C SER A 216 5.76 -2.61 -19.28
N ARG A 217 6.97 -2.68 -19.84
CA ARG A 217 7.11 -2.94 -21.26
C ARG A 217 6.68 -4.37 -21.60
N GLY A 218 5.52 -4.46 -22.21
CA GLY A 218 5.06 -5.64 -22.91
C GLY A 218 4.35 -6.71 -22.10
N TYR A 219 4.21 -6.61 -20.75
CA TYR A 219 3.59 -7.69 -19.98
C TYR A 219 2.82 -7.19 -18.75
N ALA A 220 1.53 -7.01 -18.87
CA ALA A 220 0.64 -6.67 -17.76
C ALA A 220 0.73 -7.66 -16.57
N LEU A 221 1.02 -8.93 -16.83
CA LEU A 221 1.17 -9.96 -15.79
C LEU A 221 2.42 -9.80 -14.92
N GLN A 222 3.52 -9.23 -15.45
CA GLN A 222 4.72 -8.98 -14.65
C GLN A 222 4.54 -7.87 -13.62
N THR A 223 3.64 -6.96 -13.87
CA THR A 223 3.39 -5.79 -13.02
C THR A 223 2.59 -6.11 -11.78
N ASN A 224 1.61 -7.02 -11.85
CA ASN A 224 0.95 -7.55 -10.67
C ASN A 224 1.97 -8.26 -9.75
N GLN A 225 2.95 -8.96 -10.33
CA GLN A 225 4.04 -9.56 -9.60
C GLN A 225 4.99 -8.51 -8.99
N PHE A 226 5.17 -7.37 -9.64
CA PHE A 226 6.03 -6.30 -9.14
C PHE A 226 5.54 -5.75 -7.81
N PHE A 227 4.30 -5.35 -7.73
CA PHE A 227 3.73 -4.87 -6.48
C PHE A 227 3.79 -5.95 -5.39
N ALA A 228 3.43 -7.19 -5.71
CA ALA A 228 3.55 -8.31 -4.79
C ALA A 228 5.00 -8.58 -4.36
N ASN A 229 5.99 -8.33 -5.23
CA ASN A 229 7.41 -8.52 -4.91
C ASN A 229 8.00 -7.41 -4.05
N THR A 230 7.46 -6.20 -4.12
CA THR A 230 7.93 -5.05 -3.34
C THR A 230 7.14 -4.84 -2.05
N ASN A 231 6.03 -5.55 -1.87
CA ASN A 231 5.19 -5.52 -0.67
C ASN A 231 4.99 -6.94 -0.14
N ASN A 232 4.54 -7.06 1.09
CA ASN A 232 4.17 -8.32 1.71
C ASN A 232 2.74 -8.24 2.23
N ASN A 233 1.78 -7.99 1.34
CA ASN A 233 0.36 -7.92 1.69
C ASN A 233 -0.20 -9.30 2.06
N PRO A 234 -1.34 -9.39 2.76
CA PRO A 234 -2.04 -10.65 3.01
C PRO A 234 -2.27 -11.46 1.73
N LEU A 235 -1.97 -12.76 1.76
CA LEU A 235 -2.10 -13.65 0.61
C LEU A 235 -3.50 -14.31 0.57
N ASN A 236 -4.55 -13.53 0.73
CA ASN A 236 -5.94 -13.96 0.85
C ASN A 236 -6.84 -13.42 -0.26
N GLY A 237 -6.25 -12.97 -1.36
CA GLY A 237 -6.94 -12.65 -2.60
C GLY A 237 -7.54 -13.88 -3.30
N TYR A 238 -8.27 -13.67 -4.38
CA TYR A 238 -8.71 -14.78 -5.22
C TYR A 238 -7.58 -15.33 -6.09
N ASP A 239 -7.80 -16.50 -6.69
CA ASP A 239 -6.79 -17.21 -7.46
C ASP A 239 -6.20 -16.35 -8.62
N GLY A 240 -4.89 -16.25 -8.64
CA GLY A 240 -4.10 -15.40 -9.54
C GLY A 240 -3.87 -13.97 -9.04
N GLU A 241 -4.50 -13.55 -7.93
CA GLU A 241 -4.43 -12.17 -7.41
C GLU A 241 -3.96 -12.09 -5.94
N MET A 242 -3.33 -13.15 -5.43
CA MET A 242 -2.83 -13.21 -4.06
C MET A 242 -1.83 -12.09 -3.76
N GLY A 243 -2.09 -11.28 -2.73
CA GLY A 243 -1.24 -10.15 -2.32
C GLY A 243 -1.35 -8.91 -3.18
N VAL A 244 -2.09 -8.97 -4.31
CA VAL A 244 -2.42 -7.84 -5.18
C VAL A 244 -3.86 -7.40 -4.95
N CYS A 245 -4.82 -8.34 -4.99
CA CYS A 245 -6.10 -8.19 -4.31
C CYS A 245 -5.98 -8.88 -2.95
N TYR A 246 -6.46 -8.25 -1.90
CA TYR A 246 -6.41 -8.79 -0.55
C TYR A 246 -7.41 -8.08 0.37
N HIS A 247 -7.62 -8.63 1.56
CA HIS A 247 -8.37 -7.97 2.59
C HIS A 247 -7.63 -8.03 3.93
N PHE A 248 -7.98 -7.13 4.83
CA PHE A 248 -7.50 -7.14 6.20
C PHE A 248 -8.49 -6.45 7.13
N THR A 249 -8.41 -6.74 8.41
CA THR A 249 -9.13 -6.02 9.45
C THR A 249 -8.19 -5.10 10.21
N TYR A 250 -8.64 -3.87 10.45
CA TYR A 250 -7.96 -2.88 11.29
C TYR A 250 -8.93 -2.35 12.34
N GLY A 251 -8.70 -2.70 13.62
CA GLY A 251 -9.74 -2.55 14.62
C GLY A 251 -10.97 -3.38 14.23
N ASN A 252 -12.11 -2.74 14.15
CA ASN A 252 -13.36 -3.37 13.71
C ASN A 252 -13.83 -2.86 12.34
N THR A 253 -12.88 -2.60 11.45
CA THR A 253 -13.09 -2.18 10.06
C THR A 253 -12.48 -3.20 9.11
N LEU A 254 -13.26 -3.70 8.18
CA LEU A 254 -12.83 -4.56 7.10
C LEU A 254 -12.42 -3.69 5.91
N PHE A 255 -11.18 -3.83 5.48
CA PHE A 255 -10.65 -3.24 4.24
C PHE A 255 -10.57 -4.30 3.15
N ILE A 256 -11.06 -3.98 1.95
CA ILE A 256 -11.00 -4.83 0.75
C ILE A 256 -10.25 -4.04 -0.32
N MET A 257 -9.12 -4.58 -0.76
CA MET A 257 -8.17 -3.97 -1.66
C MET A 257 -8.27 -4.63 -3.04
N LEU A 258 -8.61 -3.86 -4.06
CA LEU A 258 -8.88 -4.37 -5.42
C LEU A 258 -7.87 -3.83 -6.42
N ASN A 259 -7.43 -4.70 -7.34
CA ASN A 259 -6.62 -4.31 -8.49
C ASN A 259 -7.49 -4.18 -9.74
N ASN A 260 -7.58 -2.97 -10.28
CA ASN A 260 -8.44 -2.69 -11.44
C ASN A 260 -8.02 -3.46 -12.70
N GLU A 261 -6.72 -3.67 -12.91
CA GLU A 261 -6.23 -4.36 -14.11
C GLU A 261 -6.70 -5.83 -14.16
N SER A 262 -6.84 -6.48 -13.00
CA SER A 262 -7.38 -7.83 -12.89
C SER A 262 -8.85 -7.92 -13.29
N MET A 263 -9.55 -6.79 -13.26
CA MET A 263 -10.99 -6.67 -13.56
C MET A 263 -11.30 -6.08 -14.94
N ALA A 264 -10.29 -5.97 -15.82
CA ALA A 264 -10.46 -5.44 -17.16
C ALA A 264 -11.38 -6.33 -18.02
N SER A 265 -11.36 -7.65 -17.81
CA SER A 265 -12.26 -8.58 -18.47
C SER A 265 -13.53 -8.86 -17.64
N ALA A 266 -14.62 -9.25 -18.32
CA ALA A 266 -15.85 -9.67 -17.65
C ALA A 266 -15.63 -10.86 -16.70
N SER A 267 -14.76 -11.81 -17.08
CA SER A 267 -14.42 -12.96 -16.23
C SER A 267 -13.67 -12.51 -14.97
N GLY A 268 -12.69 -11.60 -15.11
CA GLY A 268 -11.95 -11.05 -13.98
C GLY A 268 -12.86 -10.28 -13.02
N LEU A 269 -13.75 -9.43 -13.57
CA LEU A 269 -14.73 -8.70 -12.77
C LEU A 269 -15.66 -9.65 -11.98
N ASN A 270 -16.18 -10.70 -12.63
CA ASN A 270 -17.05 -11.67 -11.97
C ASN A 270 -16.32 -12.41 -10.84
N LYS A 271 -15.05 -12.79 -11.02
CA LYS A 271 -14.22 -13.40 -9.97
C LYS A 271 -14.05 -12.45 -8.79
N ALA A 272 -13.69 -11.19 -9.06
CA ALA A 272 -13.53 -10.18 -8.03
C ALA A 272 -14.83 -9.93 -7.26
N GLN A 273 -15.94 -9.78 -7.94
CA GLN A 273 -17.26 -9.58 -7.32
C GLN A 273 -17.68 -10.76 -6.44
N LYS A 274 -17.45 -11.99 -6.90
CA LYS A 274 -17.71 -13.19 -6.11
C LYS A 274 -16.86 -13.20 -4.84
N TRP A 275 -15.57 -12.95 -4.98
CA TRP A 275 -14.63 -12.91 -3.86
C TRP A 275 -15.00 -11.81 -2.84
N VAL A 276 -15.35 -10.60 -3.28
CA VAL A 276 -15.80 -9.51 -2.39
C VAL A 276 -17.01 -9.93 -1.56
N ARG A 277 -18.02 -10.60 -2.18
CA ARG A 277 -19.19 -11.13 -1.44
C ARG A 277 -18.78 -12.15 -0.36
N GLU A 278 -17.88 -13.08 -0.72
CA GLU A 278 -17.38 -14.10 0.20
C GLU A 278 -16.59 -13.49 1.36
N VAL A 279 -15.71 -12.52 1.05
CA VAL A 279 -14.93 -11.81 2.08
C VAL A 279 -15.87 -11.10 3.07
N ILE A 280 -16.84 -10.33 2.58
CA ILE A 280 -17.79 -9.61 3.45
C ILE A 280 -18.63 -10.57 4.30
N ALA A 281 -19.09 -11.67 3.71
CA ALA A 281 -19.88 -12.65 4.41
C ALA A 281 -19.12 -13.37 5.53
N ASN A 282 -17.82 -13.59 5.34
CA ASN A 282 -16.96 -14.33 6.28
C ASN A 282 -16.24 -13.43 7.31
N ASN A 283 -16.24 -12.12 7.13
CA ASN A 283 -15.52 -11.18 7.98
C ASN A 283 -16.47 -10.09 8.52
N PRO A 284 -17.27 -10.38 9.53
CA PRO A 284 -18.17 -9.40 10.11
C PRO A 284 -17.38 -8.23 10.71
N ALA A 285 -17.73 -7.02 10.33
CA ALA A 285 -17.08 -5.80 10.79
C ALA A 285 -18.10 -4.67 10.96
N ARG A 286 -17.77 -3.66 11.75
CA ARG A 286 -18.63 -2.48 11.93
C ARG A 286 -18.64 -1.57 10.71
N PHE A 287 -17.49 -1.48 10.03
CA PHE A 287 -17.36 -0.74 8.77
C PHE A 287 -16.75 -1.64 7.71
N ILE A 288 -17.19 -1.47 6.48
CA ILE A 288 -16.63 -2.10 5.29
C ILE A 288 -16.14 -0.99 4.36
N VAL A 289 -14.84 -0.98 4.12
CA VAL A 289 -14.16 -0.04 3.21
C VAL A 289 -13.63 -0.81 2.02
N VAL A 290 -14.01 -0.41 0.81
CA VAL A 290 -13.45 -0.95 -0.44
C VAL A 290 -12.55 0.09 -1.06
N MET A 291 -11.37 -0.32 -1.50
CA MET A 291 -10.41 0.55 -2.19
C MET A 291 -10.06 -0.03 -3.56
N GLU A 292 -10.10 0.80 -4.57
CA GLU A 292 -9.60 0.53 -5.92
C GLU A 292 -9.00 1.80 -6.50
N HIS A 293 -8.23 1.70 -7.59
CA HIS A 293 -7.57 2.88 -8.15
C HIS A 293 -8.47 3.68 -9.07
N TYR A 294 -9.20 3.05 -9.99
CA TYR A 294 -9.96 3.80 -11.00
C TYR A 294 -11.15 4.54 -10.41
N GLN A 295 -11.30 5.79 -10.86
CA GLN A 295 -12.27 6.76 -10.37
C GLN A 295 -13.73 6.27 -10.46
N TRP A 296 -14.52 6.64 -9.44
CA TRP A 296 -15.98 6.48 -9.47
C TRP A 296 -16.65 7.49 -10.40
N PHE A 297 -16.09 8.70 -10.51
CA PHE A 297 -16.63 9.80 -11.27
C PHE A 297 -15.54 10.52 -12.05
N TYR A 298 -15.86 10.99 -13.24
CA TYR A 298 -14.97 11.87 -14.01
C TYR A 298 -15.14 13.32 -13.56
N GLY A 299 -14.08 14.10 -13.68
CA GLY A 299 -14.11 15.53 -13.33
C GLY A 299 -15.07 16.37 -14.18
N GLU A 300 -15.36 15.93 -15.40
CA GLU A 300 -16.18 16.63 -16.37
C GLU A 300 -17.43 15.89 -16.83
N SER A 301 -17.47 14.56 -16.75
CA SER A 301 -18.48 13.76 -17.45
C SER A 301 -19.39 12.92 -16.54
N GLY A 302 -19.28 13.09 -15.23
CA GLY A 302 -20.14 12.36 -14.30
C GLY A 302 -19.58 11.00 -13.89
N LYS A 303 -20.42 9.99 -13.75
CA LYS A 303 -20.03 8.65 -13.28
C LYS A 303 -19.18 7.89 -14.28
N SER A 304 -18.25 7.09 -13.77
CA SER A 304 -17.48 6.15 -14.56
C SER A 304 -18.16 4.78 -14.65
N SER A 305 -17.63 3.91 -15.52
CA SER A 305 -18.07 2.52 -15.58
C SER A 305 -17.78 1.73 -14.30
N GLN A 306 -16.83 2.15 -13.48
CA GLN A 306 -16.54 1.50 -12.19
C GLN A 306 -17.71 1.65 -11.23
N TYR A 307 -18.28 2.86 -11.13
CA TYR A 307 -19.48 3.08 -10.32
C TYR A 307 -20.61 2.11 -10.71
N ASP A 308 -20.92 1.99 -12.00
CA ASP A 308 -21.99 1.11 -12.45
C ASP A 308 -21.68 -0.40 -12.26
N ARG A 309 -20.42 -0.80 -12.32
CA ARG A 309 -19.99 -2.18 -12.07
C ARG A 309 -20.17 -2.61 -10.61
N TRP A 310 -19.99 -1.70 -9.67
CA TRP A 310 -19.89 -2.03 -8.25
C TRP A 310 -21.09 -1.63 -7.41
N LYS A 311 -21.85 -0.58 -7.77
CA LYS A 311 -22.89 0.00 -6.93
C LYS A 311 -23.90 -1.03 -6.39
N THR A 312 -24.40 -1.93 -7.24
CA THR A 312 -25.38 -2.94 -6.85
C THR A 312 -24.80 -3.91 -5.81
N LEU A 313 -23.57 -4.38 -6.03
CA LEU A 313 -22.91 -5.26 -5.07
C LEU A 313 -22.65 -4.53 -3.75
N PHE A 314 -22.21 -3.28 -3.80
CA PHE A 314 -21.95 -2.51 -2.59
C PHE A 314 -23.23 -2.25 -1.79
N ASP A 315 -24.33 -1.98 -2.47
CA ASP A 315 -25.65 -1.82 -1.85
C ASP A 315 -26.11 -3.12 -1.17
N GLU A 316 -26.00 -4.25 -1.88
CA GLU A 316 -26.40 -5.58 -1.36
C GLU A 316 -25.56 -6.06 -0.18
N CYS A 317 -24.25 -5.80 -0.23
CA CYS A 317 -23.32 -6.23 0.81
C CYS A 317 -23.15 -5.20 1.94
N GLY A 318 -23.75 -4.01 1.79
CA GLY A 318 -23.73 -2.96 2.80
C GLY A 318 -22.34 -2.30 2.95
N VAL A 319 -21.59 -2.09 1.85
CA VAL A 319 -20.34 -1.32 1.88
C VAL A 319 -20.60 0.08 2.40
N ASP A 320 -19.76 0.55 3.31
CA ASP A 320 -19.93 1.86 3.96
C ASP A 320 -19.22 2.96 3.20
N LEU A 321 -17.99 2.67 2.74
CA LEU A 321 -17.11 3.62 2.08
C LEU A 321 -16.40 2.96 0.92
N ALA A 322 -16.39 3.61 -0.24
CA ALA A 322 -15.65 3.20 -1.42
C ALA A 322 -14.67 4.30 -1.82
N ILE A 323 -13.36 4.04 -1.74
CA ILE A 323 -12.29 5.01 -2.02
C ILE A 323 -11.64 4.66 -3.36
N ALA A 324 -11.48 5.66 -4.23
CA ALA A 324 -10.78 5.56 -5.50
C ALA A 324 -9.88 6.78 -5.76
N ALA A 325 -9.26 6.84 -6.96
CA ALA A 325 -8.28 7.86 -7.33
C ALA A 325 -8.26 8.12 -8.86
N ASN A 326 -7.09 8.10 -9.49
CA ASN A 326 -6.80 8.14 -10.94
C ASN A 326 -7.19 9.43 -11.70
N ASN A 327 -8.26 10.10 -11.33
CA ASN A 327 -8.69 11.34 -12.01
C ASN A 327 -8.00 12.60 -11.46
N HIS A 328 -7.13 12.45 -10.47
CA HIS A 328 -6.30 13.50 -9.86
C HIS A 328 -7.08 14.69 -9.29
N ILE A 329 -8.36 14.53 -9.03
CA ILE A 329 -9.23 15.50 -8.38
C ILE A 329 -9.93 14.84 -7.19
N TYR A 330 -10.32 15.64 -6.22
CA TYR A 330 -11.22 15.17 -5.17
C TYR A 330 -12.68 15.25 -5.63
N ALA A 331 -13.42 14.17 -5.39
CA ALA A 331 -14.88 14.17 -5.51
C ALA A 331 -15.48 13.24 -4.45
N ARG A 332 -16.61 13.65 -3.86
CA ARG A 332 -17.31 12.88 -2.84
C ARG A 332 -18.82 12.96 -3.02
N THR A 333 -19.49 11.84 -2.79
CA THR A 333 -20.95 11.77 -2.67
C THR A 333 -21.38 11.81 -1.20
N ASN A 334 -22.66 12.01 -0.94
CA ASN A 334 -23.29 11.50 0.28
C ASN A 334 -23.51 9.98 0.13
N ALA A 335 -24.11 9.32 1.14
CA ALA A 335 -24.42 7.91 1.02
C ALA A 335 -25.45 7.68 -0.11
N LEU A 336 -25.11 6.82 -1.07
CA LEU A 336 -25.97 6.47 -2.21
C LEU A 336 -26.46 5.04 -2.07
N TYR A 337 -27.76 4.82 -2.28
CA TYR A 337 -28.38 3.50 -2.41
C TYR A 337 -29.22 3.50 -3.68
N ASP A 338 -28.99 2.51 -4.56
CA ASP A 338 -29.60 2.44 -5.90
C ASP A 338 -29.47 3.76 -6.70
N GLY A 339 -28.30 4.43 -6.55
CA GLY A 339 -28.01 5.68 -7.23
C GLY A 339 -28.73 6.90 -6.70
N VAL A 340 -29.39 6.81 -5.54
CA VAL A 340 -30.11 7.91 -4.91
C VAL A 340 -29.49 8.23 -3.54
N GLU A 341 -29.37 9.52 -3.25
CA GLU A 341 -28.89 10.00 -1.95
C GLU A 341 -29.82 9.53 -0.80
N THR A 342 -29.22 9.09 0.30
CA THR A 342 -29.91 8.65 1.51
C THR A 342 -29.49 9.49 2.72
N ASP A 343 -30.15 9.26 3.85
CA ASP A 343 -29.83 9.87 5.16
C ASP A 343 -28.59 9.26 5.85
N GLY A 344 -27.93 8.30 5.18
CA GLY A 344 -26.77 7.57 5.70
C GLY A 344 -27.11 6.33 6.52
N ALA A 345 -28.40 5.99 6.73
CA ALA A 345 -28.81 4.74 7.39
C ALA A 345 -28.51 3.51 6.48
N ARG A 346 -28.39 3.73 5.19
CA ARG A 346 -28.00 2.75 4.18
C ARG A 346 -27.25 3.41 3.03
N GLY A 347 -26.66 2.61 2.15
CA GLY A 347 -25.94 3.09 0.96
C GLY A 347 -24.46 3.32 1.23
N THR A 348 -23.68 3.56 0.18
CA THR A 348 -22.24 3.71 0.18
C THR A 348 -21.85 5.17 -0.06
N VAL A 349 -20.90 5.69 0.72
CA VAL A 349 -20.24 6.96 0.42
C VAL A 349 -19.08 6.66 -0.56
N TYR A 350 -19.08 7.30 -1.71
CA TYR A 350 -18.03 7.20 -2.71
C TYR A 350 -17.10 8.41 -2.59
N VAL A 351 -15.81 8.13 -2.45
CA VAL A 351 -14.78 9.15 -2.34
C VAL A 351 -13.70 8.88 -3.39
N GLN A 352 -13.25 9.93 -4.01
CA GLN A 352 -12.14 9.93 -4.94
C GLN A 352 -11.08 10.87 -4.40
N THR A 353 -9.87 10.33 -4.18
CA THR A 353 -8.74 11.11 -3.66
C THR A 353 -8.17 12.02 -4.73
N PRO A 354 -7.66 13.20 -4.37
CA PRO A 354 -6.90 14.03 -5.31
C PRO A 354 -5.50 13.46 -5.51
N SER A 355 -4.76 14.01 -6.47
CA SER A 355 -3.33 13.79 -6.58
C SER A 355 -2.59 14.25 -5.32
N SER A 356 -1.54 13.52 -4.96
CA SER A 356 -0.61 13.90 -3.90
C SER A 356 0.75 14.37 -4.46
N ASP A 357 0.88 14.49 -5.78
CA ASP A 357 2.04 15.11 -6.43
C ASP A 357 1.76 16.58 -6.79
N ASN A 358 2.80 17.33 -7.12
CA ASN A 358 2.72 18.76 -7.43
C ASN A 358 2.75 19.09 -8.93
N GLU A 359 2.53 18.10 -9.81
CA GLU A 359 2.69 18.28 -11.27
C GLU A 359 1.52 17.74 -12.08
N ARG A 360 0.82 16.71 -11.61
CA ARG A 360 -0.16 15.94 -12.40
C ARG A 360 -1.63 16.18 -12.03
N GLY A 361 -1.91 17.06 -11.07
CA GLY A 361 -3.27 17.41 -10.72
C GLY A 361 -4.08 17.88 -11.94
N GLN A 362 -5.38 17.65 -11.93
CA GLN A 362 -6.30 18.04 -12.99
C GLN A 362 -7.18 19.20 -12.54
N ALA A 363 -7.45 20.13 -13.46
CA ALA A 363 -8.41 21.20 -13.19
C ALA A 363 -9.84 20.65 -13.13
N LEU A 364 -10.66 21.22 -12.26
CA LEU A 364 -12.10 20.95 -12.27
C LEU A 364 -12.71 21.46 -13.57
N LYS A 365 -13.49 20.60 -14.22
CA LYS A 365 -14.27 20.94 -15.41
C LYS A 365 -15.76 21.00 -15.07
N GLU A 366 -16.55 21.56 -15.97
CA GLU A 366 -17.99 21.55 -15.83
C GLU A 366 -18.53 20.12 -15.77
N TRP A 367 -19.38 19.88 -14.82
CA TRP A 367 -20.03 18.60 -14.64
C TRP A 367 -21.21 18.50 -15.59
N THR A 368 -21.20 17.51 -16.48
CA THR A 368 -22.20 17.40 -17.56
C THR A 368 -23.43 16.58 -17.21
N ASP A 369 -23.26 15.53 -16.38
CA ASP A 369 -24.35 14.64 -15.95
C ASP A 369 -24.22 14.27 -14.46
N ASN A 370 -25.30 13.72 -13.90
CA ASN A 370 -25.33 13.24 -12.49
C ASN A 370 -24.79 14.24 -11.45
N LYS A 371 -24.90 15.53 -11.71
CA LYS A 371 -24.46 16.61 -10.78
C LYS A 371 -25.02 16.42 -9.36
N SER A 372 -26.23 15.88 -9.25
CA SER A 372 -26.89 15.64 -7.99
C SER A 372 -26.21 14.59 -7.10
N LEU A 373 -25.37 13.70 -7.68
CA LEU A 373 -24.68 12.67 -6.92
C LEU A 373 -23.45 13.19 -6.16
N ILE A 374 -22.80 14.25 -6.70
CA ILE A 374 -21.57 14.78 -6.14
C ILE A 374 -21.87 15.89 -5.15
N LYS A 375 -21.45 15.68 -3.92
CA LYS A 375 -21.64 16.64 -2.81
C LYS A 375 -20.50 17.65 -2.71
N SER A 376 -19.28 17.21 -2.93
CA SER A 376 -18.07 18.03 -2.81
C SER A 376 -17.06 17.67 -3.88
N ARG A 377 -16.36 18.68 -4.42
CA ARG A 377 -15.22 18.54 -5.35
C ARG A 377 -14.15 19.55 -5.00
N TRP A 378 -12.91 19.17 -5.20
CA TRP A 378 -11.78 20.08 -5.02
C TRP A 378 -10.59 19.71 -5.93
N SER A 379 -9.90 20.72 -6.43
CA SER A 379 -8.61 20.63 -7.10
C SER A 379 -7.98 22.03 -7.19
N GLU A 380 -6.66 22.07 -7.19
CA GLU A 380 -5.84 23.25 -7.48
C GLU A 380 -5.18 23.17 -8.87
N GLY A 381 -5.80 22.41 -9.79
CA GLY A 381 -5.24 22.16 -11.11
C GLY A 381 -3.96 21.35 -11.06
N GLY A 382 -3.02 21.60 -11.97
CA GLY A 382 -1.76 20.85 -12.08
C GLY A 382 -0.90 20.85 -10.81
N LYS A 383 -1.17 21.73 -9.85
CA LYS A 383 -0.43 21.82 -8.58
C LYS A 383 -1.18 21.20 -7.40
N THR A 384 -2.20 20.44 -7.65
CA THR A 384 -2.99 19.79 -6.60
C THR A 384 -2.10 18.86 -5.77
N VAL A 385 -2.03 19.12 -4.47
CA VAL A 385 -1.46 18.20 -3.48
C VAL A 385 -2.44 18.09 -2.34
N GLY A 386 -3.02 16.93 -2.16
CA GLY A 386 -3.96 16.69 -1.09
C GLY A 386 -3.87 15.27 -0.56
N ALA A 387 -4.44 15.05 0.61
CA ALA A 387 -4.58 13.74 1.23
C ALA A 387 -5.86 13.68 2.04
N LEU A 388 -6.39 12.45 2.22
CA LEU A 388 -7.46 12.23 3.17
C LEU A 388 -6.89 11.81 4.51
N MET A 389 -7.61 12.17 5.57
CA MET A 389 -7.49 11.50 6.87
C MET A 389 -8.78 10.74 7.16
N LEU A 390 -8.63 9.52 7.64
CA LEU A 390 -9.69 8.69 8.17
C LEU A 390 -9.55 8.64 9.68
N ASN A 391 -10.61 9.02 10.40
CA ASN A 391 -10.67 8.90 11.85
C ASN A 391 -11.84 7.98 12.20
N ALA A 392 -11.55 6.83 12.75
CA ALA A 392 -12.54 5.85 13.11
C ALA A 392 -12.86 5.88 14.60
N THR A 393 -14.13 5.70 14.90
CA THR A 393 -14.67 5.37 16.22
C THR A 393 -15.61 4.17 16.08
N ASN A 394 -16.17 3.69 17.18
CA ASN A 394 -17.19 2.64 17.09
C ASN A 394 -18.46 3.08 16.37
N GLU A 395 -18.73 4.39 16.29
CA GLU A 395 -19.98 4.94 15.76
C GLU A 395 -19.82 5.52 14.36
N ASN A 396 -18.65 6.08 14.08
CA ASN A 396 -18.42 6.87 12.88
C ASN A 396 -17.04 6.60 12.28
N LEU A 397 -16.99 6.71 10.96
CA LEU A 397 -15.76 6.86 10.18
C LEU A 397 -15.78 8.24 9.55
N THR A 398 -14.95 9.16 10.08
CA THR A 398 -14.85 10.53 9.58
C THR A 398 -13.78 10.61 8.52
N ILE A 399 -14.12 11.21 7.39
CA ILE A 399 -13.22 11.46 6.25
C ILE A 399 -12.98 12.94 6.20
N THR A 400 -11.72 13.38 6.21
CA THR A 400 -11.34 14.79 6.08
C THR A 400 -10.35 14.95 4.94
N LEU A 401 -10.65 15.82 3.97
CA LEU A 401 -9.72 16.22 2.93
C LEU A 401 -8.85 17.38 3.43
N HIS A 402 -7.56 17.25 3.24
CA HIS A 402 -6.57 18.31 3.53
C HIS A 402 -5.82 18.71 2.26
N ASP A 403 -5.57 20.02 2.14
CA ASP A 403 -4.64 20.57 1.14
C ASP A 403 -3.17 20.41 1.57
N ARG A 404 -2.24 20.84 0.72
CA ARG A 404 -0.78 20.75 0.96
C ARG A 404 -0.30 21.44 2.25
N ASN A 405 -1.07 22.38 2.77
CA ASN A 405 -0.77 23.12 3.99
C ASN A 405 -1.43 22.50 5.23
N GLY A 406 -2.17 21.39 5.06
CA GLY A 406 -2.94 20.75 6.11
C GLY A 406 -4.26 21.45 6.45
N ASN A 407 -4.71 22.43 5.65
CA ASN A 407 -6.02 23.03 5.83
C ASN A 407 -7.13 22.05 5.47
N VAL A 408 -8.18 22.03 6.27
CA VAL A 408 -9.38 21.23 5.99
C VAL A 408 -10.16 21.84 4.84
N ILE A 409 -10.39 21.08 3.80
CA ILE A 409 -11.16 21.45 2.61
C ILE A 409 -12.58 20.89 2.65
N ASP A 410 -12.72 19.64 3.06
CA ASP A 410 -14.01 18.95 3.18
C ASP A 410 -14.01 17.98 4.34
N THR A 411 -15.18 17.73 4.90
CA THR A 411 -15.37 16.72 5.95
C THR A 411 -16.68 15.98 5.72
N ALA A 412 -16.65 14.68 5.89
CA ALA A 412 -17.82 13.81 5.85
C ALA A 412 -17.78 12.78 6.97
N VAL A 413 -18.95 12.37 7.42
CA VAL A 413 -19.13 11.34 8.44
C VAL A 413 -19.92 10.19 7.86
N VAL A 414 -19.33 9.02 7.87
CA VAL A 414 -19.98 7.74 7.56
C VAL A 414 -20.41 7.12 8.89
N LYS A 415 -21.71 6.99 9.09
CA LYS A 415 -22.28 6.40 10.31
C LYS A 415 -22.21 4.87 10.24
N CYS A 416 -21.96 4.24 11.39
CA CYS A 416 -22.07 2.79 11.49
C CYS A 416 -23.50 2.34 11.22
N LYS A 417 -23.67 1.30 10.39
CA LYS A 417 -24.98 0.71 10.02
C LYS A 417 -25.23 -0.63 10.70
N ARG A 418 -24.23 -1.15 11.47
CA ARG A 418 -24.22 -2.49 12.10
C ARG A 418 -24.04 -2.41 13.61
#